data_b404ff0281b94cafedcba5d946bc0d78
#
_entry.id   b404ff0281b94cafedcba5d946bc0d78
#
_cell.length_a   1.000
_cell.length_b   1.000
_cell.length_c   1.000
_cell.angle_alpha   90.00
_cell.angle_beta   90.00
_cell.angle_gamma   90.00
#
_symmetry.space_group_name_H-M   'P 1'
#
loop_
_entity.id
_entity.type
_entity.pdbx_description
1 polymer ?
#
loop_
_entity_poly.entity_id
_entity_poly.type
_entity_poly.pdbx_seq_one_letter_code
_entity_poly.pdbx_strand_id
1 'polypeptide(L)'
;MPVMRKPQDLSVPPLRTSVESPPGVSPFPSDTSVSTRTSASATIPLQSLGHTTTQALELNQLHLLHHWTVSTSVDLCRCPKTLYIWQEAFPEIGFRYPFVLHALLGLAALHIAYQSPTERTRGWLVGMYHHNEALTGFQKEISNITEENSEALFTWSICNVLYVFATSNPLRQPVDGKPNSATSVQKEKVLGTEWIPMIRGLRAVLEPTHNYFRCGRMKAIMSLGNWYELDPDRDGQDAEDAYFCRARESWSDSDRAEVYEEALQVLRKCRLYSSQFREMDSETRSNWGYNKEWSAPLMFIHFAPDSYFSLLRQRQPSALILFSLFGALLHKIRNYWFLEGWGKAIVEVIADILGSYWKEWLLWPLQVIQE
;
A
#
# COMPACT_ATOMS: atom_id res chain seq x y z
N MET A 1 -22.34 8.15 24.08
CA MET A 1 -21.51 9.02 23.24
C MET A 1 -20.20 9.26 23.99
N PRO A 2 -19.07 8.69 23.60
CA PRO A 2 -17.79 9.04 24.19
C PRO A 2 -17.30 10.36 23.61
N VAL A 3 -16.96 11.28 24.48
CA VAL A 3 -16.45 12.61 24.16
C VAL A 3 -15.02 12.45 23.63
N MET A 4 -14.80 12.76 22.36
CA MET A 4 -13.45 12.83 21.77
C MET A 4 -12.63 13.91 22.50
N ARG A 5 -11.58 13.50 23.19
CA ARG A 5 -10.57 14.43 23.70
C ARG A 5 -9.64 14.85 22.56
N LYS A 6 -9.52 16.17 22.37
CA LYS A 6 -8.50 16.75 21.48
C LYS A 6 -7.09 16.35 21.92
N PRO A 7 -6.14 16.20 20.99
CA PRO A 7 -4.73 15.97 21.33
C PRO A 7 -4.21 17.16 22.17
N GLN A 8 -3.52 16.85 23.27
CA GLN A 8 -2.83 17.87 24.05
C GLN A 8 -1.64 18.41 23.26
N ASP A 9 -1.63 19.73 23.09
CA ASP A 9 -0.50 20.52 22.61
C ASP A 9 0.70 20.32 23.56
N LEU A 10 1.71 19.61 23.10
CA LEU A 10 3.03 19.60 23.71
C LEU A 10 3.79 20.84 23.24
N SER A 11 3.61 21.94 23.96
CA SER A 11 4.39 23.16 23.81
C SER A 11 5.85 22.90 24.21
N VAL A 12 6.73 23.03 23.22
CA VAL A 12 8.18 23.06 23.40
C VAL A 12 8.57 24.49 23.84
N PRO A 13 9.39 24.66 24.90
CA PRO A 13 9.85 25.97 25.32
C PRO A 13 10.82 26.60 24.31
N PRO A 14 10.85 27.94 24.18
CA PRO A 14 11.69 28.61 23.17
C PRO A 14 13.16 28.60 23.58
N LEU A 15 14.02 28.20 22.67
CA LEU A 15 15.47 28.38 22.74
C LEU A 15 15.81 29.87 22.55
N ARG A 16 16.46 30.45 23.56
CA ARG A 16 17.08 31.78 23.50
C ARG A 16 18.24 31.73 22.52
N THR A 17 18.17 32.51 21.45
CA THR A 17 19.28 32.88 20.61
C THR A 17 19.80 34.25 21.06
N SER A 18 21.00 34.26 21.64
CA SER A 18 21.82 35.46 21.81
C SER A 18 22.58 35.73 20.52
N VAL A 19 22.29 36.92 19.96
CA VAL A 19 22.98 37.46 18.77
C VAL A 19 24.15 38.28 19.28
N GLU A 20 25.37 37.92 18.91
CA GLU A 20 26.52 38.81 18.91
C GLU A 20 26.94 39.12 17.47
N SER A 21 26.94 40.39 17.14
CA SER A 21 27.44 40.95 15.89
C SER A 21 28.87 41.44 16.09
N PRO A 22 29.78 41.27 15.15
CA PRO A 22 31.02 42.07 15.05
C PRO A 22 30.96 43.14 13.94
N PRO A 23 31.81 44.17 14.04
CA PRO A 23 31.62 45.48 13.41
C PRO A 23 32.18 45.63 11.99
N GLY A 24 31.67 46.65 11.33
CA GLY A 24 31.89 46.95 9.93
C GLY A 24 33.26 47.49 9.52
N VAL A 25 33.47 47.44 8.21
CA VAL A 25 34.32 48.40 7.47
C VAL A 25 33.79 48.51 6.04
N SER A 26 33.44 49.73 5.63
CA SER A 26 33.45 50.22 4.23
C SER A 26 34.70 51.06 4.05
N PRO A 27 35.14 51.50 2.86
CA PRO A 27 34.42 51.93 1.67
C PRO A 27 35.02 51.54 0.29
N PHE A 28 34.23 51.80 -0.73
CA PHE A 28 34.66 51.81 -2.15
C PHE A 28 35.72 52.81 -2.49
N PRO A 29 36.42 52.62 -3.66
CA PRO A 29 36.41 53.66 -4.67
C PRO A 29 36.03 53.19 -6.06
N SER A 30 35.28 54.05 -6.71
CA SER A 30 35.01 54.16 -8.13
C SER A 30 36.27 54.41 -8.93
N ASP A 31 36.45 53.73 -10.06
CA ASP A 31 37.08 54.34 -11.23
C ASP A 31 36.61 53.69 -12.54
N THR A 32 36.23 54.56 -13.40
CA THR A 32 35.76 54.45 -14.76
C THR A 32 36.94 54.15 -15.72
N SER A 33 36.78 53.14 -16.61
CA SER A 33 37.41 53.24 -17.95
C SER A 33 36.67 52.35 -18.95
N VAL A 34 36.05 53.00 -19.88
CA VAL A 34 35.48 52.50 -21.13
C VAL A 34 36.58 51.92 -22.00
N SER A 35 36.45 50.68 -22.44
CA SER A 35 37.18 50.13 -23.59
C SER A 35 36.29 49.22 -24.39
N THR A 36 35.85 49.73 -25.51
CA THR A 36 35.22 49.04 -26.63
C THR A 36 36.12 47.95 -27.17
N ARG A 37 35.71 46.69 -27.13
CA ARG A 37 36.25 45.65 -28.00
C ARG A 37 35.16 44.73 -28.53
N THR A 38 34.95 44.88 -29.82
CA THR A 38 34.47 43.96 -30.86
C THR A 38 34.02 42.58 -30.45
N SER A 39 32.78 42.29 -30.86
CA SER A 39 32.15 40.99 -30.93
C SER A 39 33.01 39.93 -31.62
N ALA A 40 33.39 38.89 -30.91
CA ALA A 40 33.74 37.61 -31.48
C ALA A 40 32.66 36.60 -31.07
N SER A 41 31.83 36.22 -32.03
CA SER A 41 30.90 35.06 -31.92
C SER A 41 31.74 33.82 -31.62
N ALA A 42 31.74 33.40 -30.36
CA ALA A 42 32.23 32.08 -29.98
C ALA A 42 31.16 31.07 -30.35
N THR A 43 31.26 30.50 -31.52
CA THR A 43 30.55 29.27 -31.90
C THR A 43 31.10 28.16 -31.00
N ILE A 44 30.34 27.77 -29.99
CA ILE A 44 30.63 26.59 -29.17
C ILE A 44 30.42 25.36 -30.08
N PRO A 45 31.45 24.51 -30.29
CA PRO A 45 31.27 23.29 -31.06
C PRO A 45 30.36 22.33 -30.30
N LEU A 46 29.24 21.96 -30.93
CA LEU A 46 28.24 21.02 -30.42
C LEU A 46 28.76 19.56 -30.43
N GLN A 47 30.04 19.31 -30.22
CA GLN A 47 30.66 17.99 -30.40
C GLN A 47 31.36 17.40 -29.18
N SER A 48 30.97 17.77 -27.95
CA SER A 48 31.48 17.08 -26.74
C SER A 48 30.43 16.81 -25.68
N LEU A 49 29.19 16.61 -26.08
CA LEU A 49 28.21 15.87 -25.24
C LEU A 49 28.44 14.40 -25.54
N GLY A 50 29.18 13.74 -24.65
CA GLY A 50 29.39 12.30 -24.69
C GLY A 50 28.09 11.58 -24.89
N HIS A 51 28.12 10.46 -25.59
CA HIS A 51 27.01 9.55 -25.83
C HIS A 51 26.37 9.07 -24.50
N THR A 52 25.61 9.93 -23.85
CA THR A 52 24.47 9.50 -23.05
C THR A 52 23.46 9.04 -24.08
N THR A 53 23.25 7.76 -24.17
CA THR A 53 22.10 7.17 -24.87
C THR A 53 20.88 7.91 -24.36
N THR A 54 20.40 8.87 -25.12
CA THR A 54 19.12 9.54 -24.93
C THR A 54 18.12 8.42 -25.18
N GLN A 55 17.68 7.76 -24.11
CA GLN A 55 16.59 6.83 -24.17
C GLN A 55 15.40 7.67 -24.66
N ALA A 56 15.04 7.51 -25.93
CA ALA A 56 13.91 8.22 -26.52
C ALA A 56 12.70 7.89 -25.64
N LEU A 57 12.09 8.90 -25.03
CA LEU A 57 10.89 8.75 -24.23
C LEU A 57 9.81 8.13 -25.14
N GLU A 58 9.49 6.88 -24.88
CA GLU A 58 8.44 6.22 -25.63
C GLU A 58 7.09 6.86 -25.31
N LEU A 59 6.35 7.28 -26.32
CA LEU A 59 5.03 7.92 -26.14
C LEU A 59 4.10 7.08 -25.27
N ASN A 60 4.21 5.74 -25.33
CA ASN A 60 3.46 4.82 -24.46
C ASN A 60 3.79 5.02 -22.98
N GLN A 61 5.05 5.23 -22.62
CA GLN A 61 5.45 5.47 -21.22
C GLN A 61 4.94 6.82 -20.71
N LEU A 62 4.98 7.85 -21.56
CA LEU A 62 4.39 9.16 -21.23
C LEU A 62 2.88 9.06 -21.02
N HIS A 63 2.17 8.31 -21.85
CA HIS A 63 0.74 8.05 -21.68
C HIS A 63 0.45 7.33 -20.35
N LEU A 64 1.23 6.31 -20.00
CA LEU A 64 1.08 5.60 -18.72
C LEU A 64 1.38 6.51 -17.53
N LEU A 65 2.43 7.33 -17.59
CA LEU A 65 2.75 8.27 -16.53
C LEU A 65 1.66 9.34 -16.37
N HIS A 66 1.13 9.85 -17.48
CA HIS A 66 -0.01 10.75 -17.44
C HIS A 66 -1.23 10.08 -16.79
N HIS A 67 -1.55 8.85 -17.18
CA HIS A 67 -2.66 8.09 -16.59
C HIS A 67 -2.43 7.82 -15.09
N TRP A 68 -1.20 7.53 -14.68
CA TRP A 68 -0.85 7.45 -13.26
C TRP A 68 -1.22 8.73 -12.53
N THR A 69 -0.76 9.87 -13.03
CA THR A 69 -0.92 11.16 -12.34
C THR A 69 -2.37 11.60 -12.23
N VAL A 70 -3.17 11.43 -13.30
CA VAL A 70 -4.54 11.98 -13.35
C VAL A 70 -5.64 10.98 -12.95
N SER A 71 -5.35 9.69 -12.93
CA SER A 71 -6.37 8.65 -12.70
C SER A 71 -5.94 7.63 -11.64
N THR A 72 -4.86 6.88 -11.85
CA THR A 72 -4.48 5.77 -10.97
C THR A 72 -4.17 6.24 -9.54
N SER A 73 -3.36 7.28 -9.39
CA SER A 73 -2.99 7.84 -8.09
C SER A 73 -4.21 8.40 -7.34
N VAL A 74 -5.15 9.01 -8.05
CA VAL A 74 -6.38 9.58 -7.48
C VAL A 74 -7.29 8.47 -6.94
N ASP A 75 -7.43 7.38 -7.69
CA ASP A 75 -8.26 6.24 -7.28
C ASP A 75 -7.63 5.45 -6.10
N LEU A 76 -6.31 5.37 -6.05
CA LEU A 76 -5.58 4.75 -4.94
C LEU A 76 -5.58 5.62 -3.68
N CYS A 77 -5.43 6.95 -3.84
CA CYS A 77 -5.36 7.90 -2.73
C CYS A 77 -6.58 8.83 -2.74
N ARG A 78 -7.59 8.46 -1.96
CA ARG A 78 -8.83 9.25 -1.84
C ARG A 78 -8.74 10.36 -0.77
N CYS A 79 -7.51 10.76 -0.39
CA CYS A 79 -7.25 11.82 0.58
C CYS A 79 -6.50 13.00 -0.06
N PRO A 80 -7.13 14.18 -0.18
CA PRO A 80 -6.51 15.34 -0.83
C PRO A 80 -5.18 15.75 -0.21
N LYS A 81 -5.02 15.65 1.12
CA LYS A 81 -3.78 16.03 1.81
C LYS A 81 -2.56 15.17 1.49
N THR A 82 -2.77 13.92 1.11
CA THR A 82 -1.67 12.98 0.81
C THR A 82 -1.59 12.63 -0.67
N LEU A 83 -2.51 13.16 -1.49
CA LEU A 83 -2.55 12.88 -2.92
C LEU A 83 -1.25 13.31 -3.63
N TYR A 84 -0.65 14.42 -3.21
CA TYR A 84 0.63 14.90 -3.77
C TYR A 84 1.75 13.87 -3.64
N ILE A 85 1.72 13.00 -2.63
CA ILE A 85 2.74 11.95 -2.48
C ILE A 85 2.64 10.95 -3.64
N TRP A 86 1.42 10.61 -4.04
CA TRP A 86 1.16 9.67 -5.13
C TRP A 86 1.38 10.31 -6.50
N GLN A 87 0.97 11.59 -6.66
CA GLN A 87 1.03 12.30 -7.95
C GLN A 87 2.39 12.91 -8.26
N GLU A 88 3.13 13.35 -7.25
CA GLU A 88 4.36 14.11 -7.41
C GLU A 88 5.55 13.36 -6.82
N ALA A 89 5.52 13.03 -5.51
CA ALA A 89 6.68 12.45 -4.84
C ALA A 89 7.07 11.07 -5.39
N PHE A 90 6.09 10.20 -5.68
CA PHE A 90 6.39 8.88 -6.25
C PHE A 90 7.00 8.97 -7.66
N PRO A 91 6.48 9.76 -8.62
CA PRO A 91 7.15 10.00 -9.88
C PRO A 91 8.55 10.62 -9.74
N GLU A 92 8.75 11.60 -8.84
CA GLU A 92 10.07 12.17 -8.57
C GLU A 92 11.09 11.13 -8.10
N ILE A 93 10.66 10.22 -7.20
CA ILE A 93 11.49 9.07 -6.79
C ILE A 93 11.77 8.19 -8.00
N GLY A 94 10.75 7.93 -8.82
CA GLY A 94 10.87 7.14 -10.05
C GLY A 94 11.87 7.70 -11.07
N PHE A 95 12.00 9.01 -11.16
CA PHE A 95 12.99 9.65 -12.04
C PHE A 95 14.44 9.46 -11.55
N ARG A 96 14.65 9.26 -10.24
CA ARG A 96 15.96 8.94 -9.66
C ARG A 96 16.22 7.43 -9.66
N TYR A 97 15.18 6.65 -9.45
CA TYR A 97 15.22 5.20 -9.33
C TYR A 97 14.28 4.55 -10.36
N PRO A 98 14.77 4.23 -11.57
CA PRO A 98 13.94 3.75 -12.68
C PRO A 98 13.04 2.57 -12.35
N PHE A 99 13.44 1.69 -11.41
CA PHE A 99 12.62 0.58 -10.98
C PHE A 99 11.31 1.03 -10.30
N VAL A 100 11.31 2.17 -9.62
CA VAL A 100 10.08 2.77 -9.06
C VAL A 100 9.19 3.29 -10.19
N LEU A 101 9.78 4.00 -11.17
CA LEU A 101 9.02 4.47 -12.33
C LEU A 101 8.35 3.29 -13.05
N HIS A 102 9.07 2.21 -13.31
CA HIS A 102 8.51 1.00 -13.90
C HIS A 102 7.35 0.44 -13.05
N ALA A 103 7.44 0.45 -11.71
CA ALA A 103 6.33 0.00 -10.86
C ALA A 103 5.07 0.88 -11.03
N LEU A 104 5.23 2.21 -11.14
CA LEU A 104 4.12 3.13 -11.38
C LEU A 104 3.48 2.90 -12.76
N LEU A 105 4.30 2.77 -13.80
CA LEU A 105 3.84 2.50 -15.18
C LEU A 105 3.12 1.16 -15.26
N GLY A 106 3.61 0.14 -14.56
CA GLY A 106 2.97 -1.18 -14.49
C GLY A 106 1.57 -1.10 -13.86
N LEU A 107 1.42 -0.38 -12.75
CA LEU A 107 0.11 -0.17 -12.11
C LEU A 107 -0.83 0.66 -12.98
N ALA A 108 -0.34 1.70 -13.66
CA ALA A 108 -1.14 2.49 -14.58
C ALA A 108 -1.67 1.64 -15.75
N ALA A 109 -0.84 0.76 -16.31
CA ALA A 109 -1.25 -0.16 -17.36
C ALA A 109 -2.33 -1.14 -16.90
N LEU A 110 -2.20 -1.69 -15.68
CA LEU A 110 -3.23 -2.57 -15.08
C LEU A 110 -4.53 -1.82 -14.79
N HIS A 111 -4.46 -0.55 -14.39
CA HIS A 111 -5.64 0.28 -14.15
C HIS A 111 -6.38 0.59 -15.47
N ILE A 112 -5.66 0.89 -16.56
CA ILE A 112 -6.26 1.02 -17.91
C ILE A 112 -6.92 -0.30 -18.31
N ALA A 113 -6.25 -1.43 -18.11
CA ALA A 113 -6.81 -2.76 -18.40
C ALA A 113 -8.08 -3.06 -17.59
N TYR A 114 -8.18 -2.50 -16.41
CA TYR A 114 -9.39 -2.58 -15.59
C TYR A 114 -10.53 -1.74 -16.13
N GLN A 115 -10.25 -0.49 -16.49
CA GLN A 115 -11.27 0.46 -16.95
C GLN A 115 -11.78 0.16 -18.36
N SER A 116 -10.94 -0.46 -19.22
CA SER A 116 -11.26 -0.70 -20.61
C SER A 116 -11.15 -2.18 -20.99
N PRO A 117 -12.27 -2.88 -21.25
CA PRO A 117 -12.26 -4.26 -21.70
C PRO A 117 -11.45 -4.49 -22.99
N THR A 118 -11.42 -3.50 -23.90
CA THR A 118 -10.67 -3.58 -25.17
C THR A 118 -9.17 -3.52 -24.98
N GLU A 119 -8.70 -2.82 -23.96
CA GLU A 119 -7.28 -2.69 -23.62
C GLU A 119 -6.80 -3.76 -22.63
N ARG A 120 -7.69 -4.65 -22.18
CA ARG A 120 -7.39 -5.61 -21.09
C ARG A 120 -6.13 -6.42 -21.35
N THR A 121 -6.04 -7.13 -22.46
CA THR A 121 -4.88 -8.00 -22.77
C THR A 121 -3.61 -7.19 -22.92
N ARG A 122 -3.67 -6.06 -23.64
CA ARG A 122 -2.51 -5.20 -23.86
C ARG A 122 -2.01 -4.60 -22.54
N GLY A 123 -2.91 -4.03 -21.73
CA GLY A 123 -2.57 -3.43 -20.44
C GLY A 123 -1.98 -4.46 -19.46
N TRP A 124 -2.47 -5.71 -19.50
CA TRP A 124 -1.90 -6.81 -18.74
C TRP A 124 -0.44 -7.11 -19.13
N LEU A 125 -0.19 -7.29 -20.43
CA LEU A 125 1.17 -7.58 -20.93
C LEU A 125 2.15 -6.43 -20.63
N VAL A 126 1.71 -5.19 -20.81
CA VAL A 126 2.50 -4.00 -20.49
C VAL A 126 2.75 -3.90 -18.98
N GLY A 127 1.73 -4.18 -18.16
CA GLY A 127 1.84 -4.21 -16.70
C GLY A 127 2.85 -5.24 -16.23
N MET A 128 2.83 -6.45 -16.78
CA MET A 128 3.79 -7.52 -16.48
C MET A 128 5.22 -7.16 -16.90
N TYR A 129 5.38 -6.58 -18.09
CA TYR A 129 6.69 -6.13 -18.56
C TYR A 129 7.29 -5.11 -17.58
N HIS A 130 6.56 -4.07 -17.25
CA HIS A 130 7.05 -3.04 -16.34
C HIS A 130 7.30 -3.57 -14.94
N HIS A 131 6.48 -4.50 -14.44
CA HIS A 131 6.72 -5.14 -13.15
C HIS A 131 8.02 -5.94 -13.12
N ASN A 132 8.35 -6.68 -14.18
CA ASN A 132 9.60 -7.44 -14.26
C ASN A 132 10.82 -6.51 -14.27
N GLU A 133 10.76 -5.39 -14.99
CA GLU A 133 11.83 -4.36 -14.96
C GLU A 133 11.97 -3.76 -13.56
N ALA A 134 10.83 -3.45 -12.91
CA ALA A 134 10.81 -2.94 -11.55
C ALA A 134 11.41 -3.94 -10.55
N LEU A 135 11.05 -5.21 -10.64
CA LEU A 135 11.57 -6.27 -9.76
C LEU A 135 13.08 -6.44 -9.92
N THR A 136 13.57 -6.42 -11.17
CA THR A 136 15.01 -6.52 -11.47
C THR A 136 15.79 -5.37 -10.85
N GLY A 137 15.27 -4.15 -10.92
CA GLY A 137 15.90 -2.98 -10.30
C GLY A 137 15.86 -3.04 -8.77
N PHE A 138 14.71 -3.41 -8.19
CA PHE A 138 14.55 -3.59 -6.76
C PHE A 138 15.52 -4.62 -6.18
N GLN A 139 15.70 -5.76 -6.83
CA GLN A 139 16.62 -6.83 -6.38
C GLN A 139 18.08 -6.36 -6.29
N LYS A 140 18.49 -5.39 -7.09
CA LYS A 140 19.84 -4.79 -7.01
C LYS A 140 20.00 -3.88 -5.80
N GLU A 141 18.95 -3.12 -5.48
CA GLU A 141 18.96 -2.11 -4.42
C GLU A 141 18.73 -2.70 -3.01
N ILE A 142 17.91 -3.76 -2.90
CA ILE A 142 17.53 -4.34 -1.60
C ILE A 142 18.71 -4.95 -0.84
N SER A 143 19.78 -5.32 -1.53
CA SER A 143 20.99 -5.89 -0.92
C SER A 143 21.76 -4.90 -0.05
N ASN A 144 21.56 -3.59 -0.27
CA ASN A 144 22.20 -2.52 0.49
C ASN A 144 21.21 -1.38 0.75
N ILE A 145 20.47 -1.47 1.85
CA ILE A 145 19.48 -0.46 2.25
C ILE A 145 20.20 0.73 2.88
N THR A 146 20.05 1.91 2.29
CA THR A 146 20.61 3.18 2.76
C THR A 146 19.49 4.21 2.96
N GLU A 147 19.81 5.33 3.62
CA GLU A 147 18.89 6.46 3.72
C GLU A 147 18.48 6.97 2.32
N GLU A 148 19.40 7.01 1.38
CA GLU A 148 19.18 7.55 0.03
C GLU A 148 18.19 6.70 -0.79
N ASN A 149 18.28 5.35 -0.74
CA ASN A 149 17.41 4.47 -1.50
C ASN A 149 16.15 3.99 -0.73
N SER A 150 16.05 4.34 0.54
CA SER A 150 14.98 3.87 1.43
C SER A 150 13.57 4.26 0.92
N GLU A 151 13.38 5.52 0.48
CA GLU A 151 12.10 5.97 -0.08
C GLU A 151 11.74 5.21 -1.37
N ALA A 152 12.73 4.87 -2.18
CA ALA A 152 12.51 4.11 -3.42
C ALA A 152 12.11 2.66 -3.14
N LEU A 153 12.79 2.00 -2.21
CA LEU A 153 12.45 0.63 -1.77
C LEU A 153 11.06 0.57 -1.14
N PHE A 154 10.73 1.55 -0.32
CA PHE A 154 9.40 1.66 0.29
C PHE A 154 8.30 1.89 -0.75
N THR A 155 8.50 2.84 -1.67
CA THR A 155 7.53 3.16 -2.73
C THR A 155 7.28 1.93 -3.61
N TRP A 156 8.35 1.27 -4.05
CA TRP A 156 8.22 0.03 -4.82
C TRP A 156 7.45 -1.04 -4.04
N SER A 157 7.72 -1.17 -2.75
CA SER A 157 7.07 -2.16 -1.90
C SER A 157 5.54 -1.96 -1.83
N ILE A 158 5.07 -0.70 -1.72
CA ILE A 158 3.64 -0.38 -1.80
C ILE A 158 3.09 -0.77 -3.18
N CYS A 159 3.77 -0.35 -4.25
CA CYS A 159 3.35 -0.66 -5.62
C CYS A 159 3.29 -2.17 -5.86
N ASN A 160 4.22 -2.95 -5.30
CA ASN A 160 4.24 -4.40 -5.41
C ASN A 160 3.04 -5.06 -4.75
N VAL A 161 2.61 -4.59 -3.56
CA VAL A 161 1.37 -5.08 -2.93
C VAL A 161 0.17 -4.84 -3.83
N LEU A 162 0.02 -3.63 -4.34
CA LEU A 162 -1.08 -3.27 -5.25
C LEU A 162 -1.05 -4.11 -6.53
N TYR A 163 0.14 -4.31 -7.11
CA TYR A 163 0.35 -5.14 -8.30
C TYR A 163 -0.09 -6.59 -8.06
N VAL A 164 0.33 -7.17 -6.94
CA VAL A 164 -0.01 -8.56 -6.60
C VAL A 164 -1.53 -8.73 -6.49
N PHE A 165 -2.22 -7.84 -5.79
CA PHE A 165 -3.68 -7.89 -5.71
C PHE A 165 -4.35 -7.66 -7.06
N ALA A 166 -3.86 -6.75 -7.87
CA ALA A 166 -4.42 -6.48 -9.20
C ALA A 166 -4.26 -7.67 -10.15
N THR A 167 -3.11 -8.35 -10.12
CA THR A 167 -2.78 -9.42 -11.08
C THR A 167 -3.26 -10.80 -10.65
N SER A 168 -3.30 -11.08 -9.35
CA SER A 168 -3.76 -12.37 -8.84
C SER A 168 -5.28 -12.39 -8.59
N ASN A 169 -6.00 -11.37 -9.01
CA ASN A 169 -7.44 -11.23 -8.80
C ASN A 169 -8.20 -12.43 -9.40
N PRO A 170 -8.98 -13.19 -8.55
CA PRO A 170 -9.67 -14.39 -8.98
C PRO A 170 -10.69 -14.17 -10.11
N LEU A 171 -11.27 -12.96 -10.20
CA LEU A 171 -12.26 -12.62 -11.23
C LEU A 171 -11.64 -12.30 -12.59
N ARG A 172 -10.33 -12.11 -12.67
CA ARG A 172 -9.65 -11.60 -13.86
C ARG A 172 -8.73 -12.59 -14.53
N GLN A 173 -8.58 -13.79 -14.00
CA GLN A 173 -7.79 -14.80 -14.68
C GLN A 173 -8.40 -15.12 -16.04
N PRO A 174 -7.59 -15.27 -17.12
CA PRO A 174 -8.08 -15.73 -18.41
C PRO A 174 -8.76 -17.07 -18.18
N VAL A 175 -10.06 -17.10 -18.40
CA VAL A 175 -10.83 -18.33 -18.29
C VAL A 175 -10.45 -19.19 -19.48
N ASP A 176 -9.64 -20.22 -19.29
CA ASP A 176 -9.62 -21.36 -20.18
C ASP A 176 -11.01 -22.00 -20.09
N GLY A 177 -11.98 -21.39 -20.74
CA GLY A 177 -13.27 -21.84 -21.25
C GLY A 177 -14.11 -22.86 -20.47
N LYS A 178 -13.89 -23.15 -19.19
CA LYS A 178 -14.70 -24.09 -18.40
C LYS A 178 -15.16 -23.47 -17.06
N PRO A 179 -16.46 -23.27 -16.89
CA PRO A 179 -17.05 -22.63 -15.69
C PRO A 179 -17.31 -23.62 -14.57
N ASN A 180 -16.51 -24.63 -14.28
CA ASN A 180 -16.84 -25.53 -13.19
C ASN A 180 -15.61 -25.90 -12.35
N SER A 181 -15.70 -25.55 -11.08
CA SER A 181 -14.78 -25.77 -9.95
C SER A 181 -13.42 -25.07 -10.07
N ALA A 182 -13.18 -24.13 -9.15
CA ALA A 182 -11.84 -23.59 -8.94
C ALA A 182 -10.87 -24.76 -8.78
N THR A 183 -9.84 -24.82 -9.63
CA THR A 183 -8.81 -25.86 -9.53
C THR A 183 -8.13 -25.76 -8.16
N SER A 184 -7.52 -26.85 -7.68
CA SER A 184 -6.78 -26.81 -6.41
C SER A 184 -5.75 -25.68 -6.36
N VAL A 185 -5.12 -25.39 -7.49
CA VAL A 185 -4.15 -24.29 -7.66
C VAL A 185 -4.81 -22.92 -7.47
N GLN A 186 -6.03 -22.70 -7.97
CA GLN A 186 -6.75 -21.44 -7.76
C GLN A 186 -7.15 -21.25 -6.29
N LYS A 187 -7.58 -22.34 -5.62
CA LYS A 187 -7.89 -22.28 -4.18
C LYS A 187 -6.64 -21.91 -3.35
N GLU A 188 -5.48 -22.50 -3.68
CA GLU A 188 -4.21 -22.15 -3.03
C GLU A 188 -3.85 -20.67 -3.21
N LYS A 189 -3.97 -20.13 -4.42
CA LYS A 189 -3.71 -18.72 -4.71
C LYS A 189 -4.64 -17.81 -3.90
N VAL A 190 -5.93 -18.11 -3.87
CA VAL A 190 -6.93 -17.35 -3.10
C VAL A 190 -6.63 -17.38 -1.61
N LEU A 191 -6.18 -18.53 -1.07
CA LEU A 191 -5.79 -18.67 0.34
C LEU A 191 -4.42 -18.07 0.68
N GLY A 192 -3.80 -17.39 -0.27
CA GLY A 192 -2.62 -16.55 0.02
C GLY A 192 -1.28 -17.24 -0.03
N THR A 193 -1.18 -18.44 -0.60
CA THR A 193 0.09 -19.20 -0.67
C THR A 193 1.22 -18.38 -1.28
N GLU A 194 0.93 -17.56 -2.30
CA GLU A 194 1.90 -16.71 -2.99
C GLU A 194 1.95 -15.29 -2.42
N TRP A 195 0.80 -14.63 -2.25
CA TRP A 195 0.74 -13.21 -1.95
C TRP A 195 0.95 -12.87 -0.45
N ILE A 196 0.58 -13.77 0.48
CA ILE A 196 0.84 -13.53 1.91
C ILE A 196 2.34 -13.41 2.19
N PRO A 197 3.21 -14.35 1.76
CA PRO A 197 4.66 -14.21 1.93
C PRO A 197 5.22 -12.93 1.32
N MET A 198 4.69 -12.49 0.16
CA MET A 198 5.14 -11.25 -0.50
C MET A 198 4.81 -10.01 0.36
N ILE A 199 3.59 -9.92 0.90
CA ILE A 199 3.22 -8.82 1.80
C ILE A 199 4.04 -8.86 3.08
N ARG A 200 4.24 -10.04 3.65
CA ARG A 200 5.05 -10.19 4.87
C ARG A 200 6.53 -9.88 4.64
N GLY A 201 7.04 -10.17 3.46
CA GLY A 201 8.41 -9.80 3.05
C GLY A 201 8.69 -8.29 3.10
N LEU A 202 7.64 -7.45 2.99
CA LEU A 202 7.74 -6.00 3.19
C LEU A 202 8.32 -5.62 4.56
N ARG A 203 8.11 -6.43 5.60
CA ARG A 203 8.68 -6.17 6.93
C ARG A 203 10.20 -6.04 6.87
N ALA A 204 10.87 -6.88 6.07
CA ALA A 204 12.33 -6.83 5.89
C ALA A 204 12.81 -5.50 5.29
N VAL A 205 11.97 -4.81 4.51
CA VAL A 205 12.24 -3.46 3.97
C VAL A 205 11.85 -2.38 4.97
N LEU A 206 10.69 -2.51 5.60
CA LEU A 206 10.13 -1.47 6.47
C LEU A 206 10.90 -1.32 7.79
N GLU A 207 11.34 -2.42 8.41
CA GLU A 207 12.06 -2.36 9.70
C GLU A 207 13.36 -1.56 9.62
N PRO A 208 14.28 -1.80 8.66
CA PRO A 208 15.49 -1.00 8.53
C PRO A 208 15.23 0.46 8.16
N THR A 209 14.19 0.72 7.37
CA THR A 209 13.90 2.06 6.82
C THR A 209 13.05 2.92 7.76
N HIS A 210 12.45 2.33 8.80
CA HIS A 210 11.54 3.03 9.70
C HIS A 210 12.11 4.33 10.27
N ASN A 211 13.38 4.34 10.64
CA ASN A 211 14.04 5.52 11.20
C ASN A 211 14.22 6.65 10.18
N TYR A 212 14.39 6.33 8.89
CA TYR A 212 14.58 7.31 7.82
C TYR A 212 13.30 8.09 7.49
N PHE A 213 12.12 7.49 7.74
CA PHE A 213 10.83 8.10 7.38
C PHE A 213 10.20 8.97 8.48
N ARG A 214 10.76 8.99 9.69
CA ARG A 214 10.14 9.71 10.82
C ARG A 214 9.91 11.19 10.58
N CYS A 215 10.75 11.83 9.76
CA CYS A 215 10.70 13.26 9.48
C CYS A 215 10.48 13.59 8.00
N GLY A 216 10.44 12.58 7.09
CA GLY A 216 10.36 12.78 5.64
C GLY A 216 8.93 12.96 5.11
N ARG A 217 8.84 13.20 3.79
CA ARG A 217 7.57 13.32 3.05
C ARG A 217 6.72 12.05 3.09
N MET A 218 7.34 10.88 3.32
CA MET A 218 6.65 9.59 3.44
C MET A 218 5.98 9.36 4.79
N LYS A 219 6.22 10.23 5.79
CA LYS A 219 5.65 10.09 7.15
C LYS A 219 4.13 9.88 7.14
N ALA A 220 3.40 10.59 6.29
CA ALA A 220 1.95 10.48 6.22
C ALA A 220 1.50 9.09 5.74
N ILE A 221 2.19 8.47 4.78
CA ILE A 221 1.90 7.11 4.31
C ILE A 221 2.31 6.06 5.33
N MET A 222 3.39 6.29 6.07
CA MET A 222 3.87 5.37 7.12
C MET A 222 3.03 5.42 8.40
N SER A 223 2.31 6.51 8.63
CA SER A 223 1.50 6.67 9.84
C SER A 223 0.42 5.60 9.92
N LEU A 224 0.34 4.91 11.04
CA LEU A 224 -0.75 3.98 11.36
C LEU A 224 -1.90 4.65 12.14
N GLY A 225 -1.90 6.01 12.19
CA GLY A 225 -2.90 6.75 12.95
C GLY A 225 -2.94 6.32 14.40
N ASN A 226 -4.14 6.06 14.89
CA ASN A 226 -4.39 5.61 16.26
C ASN A 226 -4.34 4.07 16.43
N TRP A 227 -3.75 3.33 15.49
CA TRP A 227 -3.72 1.86 15.54
C TRP A 227 -3.24 1.30 16.88
N TYR A 228 -2.22 1.91 17.48
CA TYR A 228 -1.66 1.42 18.74
C TYR A 228 -2.51 1.76 19.97
N GLU A 229 -3.42 2.73 19.86
CA GLU A 229 -4.32 3.18 20.92
C GLU A 229 -5.64 2.39 20.95
N LEU A 230 -5.99 1.73 19.84
CA LEU A 230 -7.22 0.95 19.72
C LEU A 230 -7.15 -0.32 20.56
N ASP A 231 -8.20 -0.53 21.36
CA ASP A 231 -8.42 -1.73 22.14
C ASP A 231 -9.77 -2.35 21.75
N PRO A 232 -9.79 -3.50 21.05
CA PRO A 232 -11.03 -4.13 20.63
C PRO A 232 -11.93 -4.54 21.80
N ASP A 233 -11.38 -4.83 22.96
CA ASP A 233 -12.17 -5.25 24.14
C ASP A 233 -12.81 -4.05 24.86
N ARG A 234 -12.24 -2.86 24.70
CA ARG A 234 -12.81 -1.62 25.25
C ARG A 234 -13.67 -0.87 24.24
N ASP A 235 -13.18 -0.73 23.01
CA ASP A 235 -13.71 0.22 22.02
C ASP A 235 -14.58 -0.46 20.96
N GLY A 236 -14.53 -1.79 20.85
CA GLY A 236 -15.04 -2.55 19.71
C GLY A 236 -16.26 -3.42 19.97
N GLN A 237 -16.86 -3.35 21.15
CA GLN A 237 -17.99 -4.23 21.53
C GLN A 237 -19.31 -3.79 20.89
N ASP A 238 -19.59 -4.29 19.70
CA ASP A 238 -20.84 -4.11 18.97
C ASP A 238 -21.38 -5.46 18.44
N ALA A 239 -22.53 -5.43 17.78
CA ALA A 239 -23.16 -6.63 17.22
C ALA A 239 -22.27 -7.34 16.17
N GLU A 240 -21.45 -6.58 15.42
CA GLU A 240 -20.51 -7.15 14.45
C GLU A 240 -19.35 -7.86 15.16
N ASP A 241 -18.83 -7.29 16.26
CA ASP A 241 -17.77 -7.90 17.04
C ASP A 241 -18.14 -9.24 17.66
N ALA A 242 -19.43 -9.41 17.98
CA ALA A 242 -19.94 -10.68 18.51
C ALA A 242 -19.67 -11.86 17.55
N TYR A 243 -19.75 -11.63 16.21
CA TYR A 243 -19.43 -12.67 15.23
C TYR A 243 -17.95 -13.03 15.22
N PHE A 244 -17.07 -12.04 15.43
CA PHE A 244 -15.63 -12.28 15.56
C PHE A 244 -15.33 -13.08 16.83
N CYS A 245 -15.90 -12.68 17.96
CA CYS A 245 -15.71 -13.35 19.24
C CYS A 245 -16.25 -14.79 19.24
N ARG A 246 -17.32 -15.07 18.50
CA ARG A 246 -17.86 -16.41 18.35
C ARG A 246 -16.88 -17.41 17.73
N ALA A 247 -15.92 -16.94 16.94
CA ALA A 247 -14.89 -17.81 16.38
C ALA A 247 -14.09 -18.59 17.47
N ARG A 248 -14.03 -18.07 18.72
CA ARG A 248 -13.39 -18.73 19.87
C ARG A 248 -13.95 -20.12 20.16
N GLU A 249 -15.24 -20.33 19.89
CA GLU A 249 -15.88 -21.64 20.05
C GLU A 249 -15.19 -22.74 19.21
N SER A 250 -14.58 -22.35 18.07
CA SER A 250 -13.95 -23.31 17.15
C SER A 250 -12.60 -23.85 17.64
N TRP A 251 -12.02 -23.28 18.70
CA TRP A 251 -10.73 -23.72 19.26
C TRP A 251 -10.70 -23.83 20.78
N SER A 252 -11.88 -23.94 21.44
CA SER A 252 -11.98 -24.02 22.91
C SER A 252 -11.10 -25.12 23.53
N ASP A 253 -10.95 -26.25 22.84
CA ASP A 253 -10.19 -27.41 23.29
C ASP A 253 -8.84 -27.58 22.57
N SER A 254 -8.37 -26.53 21.88
CA SER A 254 -7.15 -26.60 21.08
C SER A 254 -5.91 -26.20 21.87
N ASP A 255 -4.83 -26.94 21.74
CA ASP A 255 -3.48 -26.58 22.22
C ASP A 255 -2.90 -25.35 21.49
N ARG A 256 -3.55 -24.90 20.42
CA ARG A 256 -3.18 -23.73 19.61
C ARG A 256 -4.07 -22.52 19.89
N ALA A 257 -4.90 -22.55 20.94
CA ALA A 257 -5.86 -21.49 21.28
C ALA A 257 -5.21 -20.10 21.38
N GLU A 258 -4.02 -20.01 21.97
CA GLU A 258 -3.27 -18.74 22.09
C GLU A 258 -2.94 -18.11 20.73
N VAL A 259 -2.51 -18.91 19.74
CA VAL A 259 -2.18 -18.42 18.39
C VAL A 259 -3.43 -17.89 17.68
N TYR A 260 -4.55 -18.57 17.84
CA TYR A 260 -5.83 -18.14 17.25
C TYR A 260 -6.35 -16.86 17.93
N GLU A 261 -6.22 -16.78 19.26
CA GLU A 261 -6.63 -15.59 20.00
C GLU A 261 -5.80 -14.36 19.60
N GLU A 262 -4.48 -14.49 19.50
CA GLU A 262 -3.62 -13.40 19.03
C GLU A 262 -4.02 -12.93 17.62
N ALA A 263 -4.26 -13.87 16.70
CA ALA A 263 -4.73 -13.55 15.36
C ALA A 263 -6.13 -12.90 15.36
N LEU A 264 -7.04 -13.38 16.21
CA LEU A 264 -8.37 -12.80 16.38
C LEU A 264 -8.29 -11.36 16.90
N GLN A 265 -7.44 -11.07 17.86
CA GLN A 265 -7.28 -9.71 18.41
C GLN A 265 -6.80 -8.74 17.32
N VAL A 266 -5.84 -9.15 16.49
CA VAL A 266 -5.41 -8.33 15.35
C VAL A 266 -6.57 -8.11 14.37
N LEU A 267 -7.37 -9.14 14.10
CA LEU A 267 -8.48 -9.05 13.15
C LEU A 267 -9.60 -8.13 13.65
N ARG A 268 -9.96 -8.25 14.95
CA ARG A 268 -10.91 -7.34 15.62
C ARG A 268 -10.42 -5.90 15.57
N LYS A 269 -9.11 -5.70 15.77
CA LYS A 269 -8.48 -4.39 15.67
C LYS A 269 -8.54 -3.82 14.25
N CYS A 270 -8.33 -4.64 13.22
CA CYS A 270 -8.52 -4.25 11.82
C CYS A 270 -9.98 -3.82 11.54
N ARG A 271 -10.96 -4.57 12.06
CA ARG A 271 -12.38 -4.23 11.95
C ARG A 271 -12.67 -2.87 12.59
N LEU A 272 -12.25 -2.69 13.83
CA LEU A 272 -12.41 -1.45 14.57
C LEU A 272 -11.76 -0.26 13.86
N TYR A 273 -10.53 -0.44 13.36
CA TYR A 273 -9.82 0.58 12.62
C TYR A 273 -10.55 0.94 11.31
N SER A 274 -11.08 -0.05 10.60
CA SER A 274 -11.84 0.16 9.36
C SER A 274 -13.17 0.88 9.60
N SER A 275 -13.87 0.61 10.72
CA SER A 275 -15.16 1.22 11.02
C SER A 275 -15.06 2.74 11.21
N GLN A 276 -13.95 3.23 11.75
CA GLN A 276 -13.73 4.67 11.96
C GLN A 276 -13.83 5.47 10.66
N PHE A 277 -13.35 4.92 9.53
CA PHE A 277 -13.39 5.62 8.24
C PHE A 277 -14.81 5.80 7.70
N ARG A 278 -15.76 4.95 8.11
CA ARG A 278 -17.17 5.08 7.72
C ARG A 278 -17.89 6.17 8.52
N GLU A 279 -17.50 6.34 9.76
CA GLU A 279 -18.12 7.30 10.70
C GLU A 279 -17.50 8.71 10.59
N MET A 280 -16.30 8.84 10.06
CA MET A 280 -15.62 10.12 9.88
C MET A 280 -16.25 10.93 8.75
N ASP A 281 -16.58 12.19 9.07
CA ASP A 281 -16.87 13.20 8.04
C ASP A 281 -15.65 13.49 7.15
N SER A 282 -15.90 14.10 6.00
CA SER A 282 -14.86 14.40 5.01
C SER A 282 -13.75 15.31 5.55
N GLU A 283 -14.11 16.27 6.42
CA GLU A 283 -13.17 17.22 7.00
C GLU A 283 -12.25 16.54 8.02
N THR A 284 -12.81 15.76 8.94
CA THR A 284 -12.05 14.97 9.91
C THR A 284 -11.11 14.00 9.22
N ARG A 285 -11.60 13.27 8.19
CA ARG A 285 -10.78 12.34 7.38
C ARG A 285 -9.62 13.06 6.70
N SER A 286 -9.89 14.24 6.12
CA SER A 286 -8.84 15.06 5.53
C SER A 286 -7.85 15.58 6.56
N ASN A 287 -8.32 15.96 7.76
CA ASN A 287 -7.46 16.46 8.83
C ASN A 287 -6.56 15.40 9.43
N TRP A 288 -6.95 14.14 9.43
CA TRP A 288 -6.09 13.01 9.81
C TRP A 288 -4.91 12.82 8.85
N GLY A 289 -4.97 13.41 7.64
CA GLY A 289 -3.85 13.48 6.72
C GLY A 289 -3.51 12.16 6.03
N TYR A 290 -4.36 11.14 6.10
CA TYR A 290 -4.19 9.90 5.37
C TYR A 290 -5.52 9.22 5.08
N ASN A 291 -5.59 8.55 3.94
CA ASN A 291 -6.66 7.63 3.62
C ASN A 291 -6.04 6.23 3.46
N LYS A 292 -6.26 5.40 4.46
CA LYS A 292 -5.76 4.03 4.50
C LYS A 292 -6.89 3.01 4.65
N GLU A 293 -8.07 3.37 4.19
CA GLU A 293 -9.22 2.48 4.24
C GLU A 293 -8.89 1.11 3.64
N TRP A 294 -8.27 1.06 2.46
CA TRP A 294 -7.86 -0.19 1.83
C TRP A 294 -6.72 -0.92 2.55
N SER A 295 -5.88 -0.22 3.31
CA SER A 295 -4.78 -0.86 4.06
C SER A 295 -5.25 -1.49 5.38
N ALA A 296 -6.37 -1.04 5.94
CA ALA A 296 -6.84 -1.48 7.24
C ALA A 296 -7.02 -3.01 7.36
N PRO A 297 -7.73 -3.71 6.45
CA PRO A 297 -7.75 -5.17 6.49
C PRO A 297 -6.38 -5.81 6.25
N LEU A 298 -5.53 -5.22 5.39
CA LEU A 298 -4.22 -5.76 5.07
C LEU A 298 -3.24 -5.72 6.26
N MET A 299 -3.51 -4.86 7.26
CA MET A 299 -2.75 -4.86 8.52
C MET A 299 -2.85 -6.21 9.24
N PHE A 300 -3.92 -6.98 9.05
CA PHE A 300 -4.01 -8.36 9.54
C PHE A 300 -2.86 -9.23 9.01
N ILE A 301 -2.58 -9.15 7.71
CA ILE A 301 -1.49 -9.93 7.11
C ILE A 301 -0.12 -9.52 7.66
N HIS A 302 0.03 -8.25 8.04
CA HIS A 302 1.27 -7.73 8.59
C HIS A 302 1.47 -8.07 10.07
N PHE A 303 0.42 -7.94 10.88
CA PHE A 303 0.52 -8.02 12.36
C PHE A 303 0.19 -9.40 12.94
N ALA A 304 -0.60 -10.24 12.26
CA ALA A 304 -0.89 -11.57 12.77
C ALA A 304 0.37 -12.45 12.84
N PRO A 305 0.45 -13.38 13.81
CA PRO A 305 1.67 -14.16 14.06
C PRO A 305 1.99 -15.13 12.92
N ASP A 306 3.28 -15.44 12.73
CA ASP A 306 3.75 -16.40 11.70
C ASP A 306 3.19 -17.81 11.92
N SER A 307 3.01 -18.19 13.18
CA SER A 307 2.38 -19.45 13.59
C SER A 307 0.95 -19.59 13.06
N TYR A 308 0.17 -18.49 13.06
CA TYR A 308 -1.17 -18.49 12.48
C TYR A 308 -1.15 -18.79 10.97
N PHE A 309 -0.27 -18.16 10.20
CA PHE A 309 -0.18 -18.41 8.76
C PHE A 309 0.34 -19.83 8.45
N SER A 310 1.09 -20.44 9.36
CA SER A 310 1.46 -21.84 9.27
C SER A 310 0.26 -22.76 9.45
N LEU A 311 -0.64 -22.44 10.39
CA LEU A 311 -1.91 -23.17 10.59
C LEU A 311 -2.88 -22.96 9.42
N LEU A 312 -2.93 -21.75 8.86
CA LEU A 312 -3.71 -21.45 7.65
C LEU A 312 -3.26 -22.30 6.46
N ARG A 313 -1.94 -22.41 6.23
CA ARG A 313 -1.38 -23.28 5.18
C ARG A 313 -1.70 -24.75 5.39
N GLN A 314 -1.78 -25.19 6.64
CA GLN A 314 -2.23 -26.55 7.02
C GLN A 314 -3.76 -26.71 6.90
N ARG A 315 -4.49 -25.66 6.51
CA ARG A 315 -5.95 -25.66 6.39
C ARG A 315 -6.66 -26.05 7.68
N GLN A 316 -6.10 -25.66 8.83
CA GLN A 316 -6.76 -25.87 10.11
C GLN A 316 -8.09 -25.12 10.14
N PRO A 317 -9.21 -25.76 10.57
CA PRO A 317 -10.54 -25.15 10.50
C PRO A 317 -10.63 -23.78 11.17
N SER A 318 -10.11 -23.64 12.38
CA SER A 318 -10.12 -22.36 13.12
C SER A 318 -9.34 -21.25 12.41
N ALA A 319 -8.20 -21.61 11.76
CA ALA A 319 -7.43 -20.65 10.95
C ALA A 319 -8.21 -20.21 9.71
N LEU A 320 -8.92 -21.12 9.05
CA LEU A 320 -9.79 -20.83 7.91
C LEU A 320 -10.98 -19.96 8.31
N ILE A 321 -11.61 -20.22 9.47
CA ILE A 321 -12.69 -19.38 10.01
C ILE A 321 -12.21 -17.94 10.21
N LEU A 322 -11.08 -17.73 10.87
CA LEU A 322 -10.48 -16.40 11.02
C LEU A 322 -10.16 -15.75 9.66
N PHE A 323 -9.65 -16.53 8.71
CA PHE A 323 -9.36 -16.00 7.38
C PHE A 323 -10.61 -15.66 6.57
N SER A 324 -11.76 -16.31 6.84
CA SER A 324 -13.04 -15.92 6.26
C SER A 324 -13.53 -14.56 6.78
N LEU A 325 -13.31 -14.26 8.06
CA LEU A 325 -13.59 -12.93 8.64
C LEU A 325 -12.73 -11.85 7.99
N PHE A 326 -11.44 -12.14 7.75
CA PHE A 326 -10.57 -11.26 6.96
C PHE A 326 -11.12 -11.05 5.53
N GLY A 327 -11.57 -12.11 4.87
CA GLY A 327 -12.19 -12.04 3.54
C GLY A 327 -13.43 -11.14 3.55
N ALA A 328 -14.27 -11.22 4.56
CA ALA A 328 -15.42 -10.34 4.72
C ALA A 328 -15.04 -8.87 4.92
N LEU A 329 -14.00 -8.58 5.73
CA LEU A 329 -13.47 -7.22 5.87
C LEU A 329 -12.92 -6.68 4.53
N LEU A 330 -12.23 -7.53 3.79
CA LEU A 330 -11.71 -7.17 2.47
C LEU A 330 -12.84 -6.90 1.46
N HIS A 331 -13.95 -7.64 1.55
CA HIS A 331 -15.13 -7.44 0.71
C HIS A 331 -15.78 -6.07 0.94
N LYS A 332 -15.78 -5.55 2.16
CA LYS A 332 -16.34 -4.23 2.49
C LYS A 332 -15.62 -3.08 1.77
N ILE A 333 -14.40 -3.29 1.29
CA ILE A 333 -13.60 -2.32 0.53
C ILE A 333 -13.40 -2.73 -0.93
N ARG A 334 -14.31 -3.55 -1.48
CA ARG A 334 -14.28 -4.02 -2.87
C ARG A 334 -14.39 -2.93 -3.93
N ASN A 335 -14.72 -1.71 -3.54
CA ASN A 335 -14.75 -0.52 -4.39
C ASN A 335 -13.37 -0.05 -4.85
N TYR A 336 -12.30 -0.61 -4.29
CA TYR A 336 -10.95 -0.42 -4.83
C TYR A 336 -10.70 -1.46 -5.93
N TRP A 337 -10.39 -1.01 -7.12
CA TRP A 337 -10.29 -1.82 -8.33
C TRP A 337 -9.37 -3.04 -8.21
N PHE A 338 -8.28 -2.94 -7.46
CA PHE A 338 -7.34 -4.04 -7.26
C PHE A 338 -7.80 -5.06 -6.20
N LEU A 339 -8.80 -4.71 -5.38
CA LEU A 339 -9.38 -5.59 -4.35
C LEU A 339 -10.73 -6.21 -4.76
N GLU A 340 -11.31 -5.78 -5.87
CA GLU A 340 -12.59 -6.30 -6.35
C GLU A 340 -12.58 -7.83 -6.46
N GLY A 341 -13.59 -8.47 -5.87
CA GLY A 341 -13.77 -9.93 -5.90
C GLY A 341 -12.92 -10.75 -4.93
N TRP A 342 -11.84 -10.19 -4.39
CA TRP A 342 -10.95 -10.92 -3.48
C TRP A 342 -11.66 -11.44 -2.22
N GLY A 343 -12.37 -10.55 -1.52
CA GLY A 343 -13.05 -10.92 -0.28
C GLY A 343 -14.08 -12.00 -0.51
N LYS A 344 -14.87 -11.90 -1.58
CA LYS A 344 -15.84 -12.91 -1.99
C LYS A 344 -15.17 -14.25 -2.28
N ALA A 345 -14.12 -14.27 -3.10
CA ALA A 345 -13.43 -15.49 -3.44
C ALA A 345 -12.82 -16.21 -2.22
N ILE A 346 -12.24 -15.44 -1.27
CA ILE A 346 -11.71 -16.00 -0.02
C ILE A 346 -12.81 -16.71 0.77
N VAL A 347 -13.95 -16.04 1.00
CA VAL A 347 -15.05 -16.60 1.79
C VAL A 347 -15.66 -17.83 1.12
N GLU A 348 -15.90 -17.78 -0.20
CA GLU A 348 -16.46 -18.90 -0.96
C GLU A 348 -15.53 -20.13 -0.98
N VAL A 349 -14.22 -19.93 -1.18
CA VAL A 349 -13.23 -21.01 -1.14
C VAL A 349 -13.15 -21.64 0.24
N ILE A 350 -13.20 -20.83 1.31
CA ILE A 350 -13.17 -21.36 2.68
C ILE A 350 -14.47 -22.13 2.99
N ALA A 351 -15.62 -21.63 2.58
CA ALA A 351 -16.90 -22.31 2.79
C ALA A 351 -16.93 -23.68 2.08
N ASP A 352 -16.35 -23.76 0.89
CA ASP A 352 -16.22 -25.01 0.14
C ASP A 352 -15.27 -26.02 0.82
N ILE A 353 -14.16 -25.54 1.40
CA ILE A 353 -13.19 -26.41 2.09
C ILE A 353 -13.77 -26.92 3.42
N LEU A 354 -14.38 -26.05 4.20
CA LEU A 354 -14.87 -26.39 5.54
C LEU A 354 -16.15 -27.23 5.51
N GLY A 355 -16.99 -27.07 4.49
CA GLY A 355 -18.24 -27.79 4.36
C GLY A 355 -19.33 -27.40 5.37
N SER A 356 -20.40 -28.21 5.44
CA SER A 356 -21.62 -27.88 6.19
C SER A 356 -21.45 -27.86 7.71
N TYR A 357 -20.52 -28.65 8.24
CA TYR A 357 -20.29 -28.72 9.70
C TYR A 357 -19.89 -27.36 10.29
N TRP A 358 -19.07 -26.60 9.59
CA TRP A 358 -18.55 -25.31 10.05
C TRP A 358 -19.39 -24.11 9.59
N LYS A 359 -20.55 -24.34 8.99
CA LYS A 359 -21.40 -23.28 8.41
C LYS A 359 -21.82 -22.20 9.40
N GLU A 360 -22.04 -22.55 10.66
CA GLU A 360 -22.46 -21.59 11.69
C GLU A 360 -21.46 -20.49 11.96
N TRP A 361 -20.16 -20.78 11.88
CA TRP A 361 -19.10 -19.78 12.04
C TRP A 361 -18.87 -18.93 10.79
N LEU A 362 -19.44 -19.36 9.64
CA LEU A 362 -19.34 -18.65 8.37
C LEU A 362 -20.58 -17.81 8.04
N LEU A 363 -21.60 -17.78 8.89
CA LEU A 363 -22.86 -17.07 8.61
C LEU A 363 -22.62 -15.60 8.29
N TRP A 364 -21.90 -14.90 9.14
CA TRP A 364 -21.61 -13.49 8.92
C TRP A 364 -20.72 -13.23 7.68
N PRO A 365 -19.58 -13.91 7.45
CA PRO A 365 -18.82 -13.75 6.22
C PRO A 365 -19.62 -14.01 4.95
N LEU A 366 -20.47 -15.06 4.95
CA LEU A 366 -21.33 -15.39 3.82
C LEU A 366 -22.42 -14.33 3.58
N GLN A 367 -22.96 -13.73 4.64
CA GLN A 367 -23.93 -12.64 4.51
C GLN A 367 -23.26 -11.41 3.91
N VAL A 368 -22.09 -10.99 4.42
CA VAL A 368 -21.36 -9.80 3.97
C VAL A 368 -21.02 -9.86 2.47
N ILE A 369 -20.68 -11.03 1.94
CA ILE A 369 -20.33 -11.15 0.51
C ILE A 369 -21.56 -11.17 -0.43
N GLN A 370 -22.77 -11.17 0.11
CA GLN A 370 -24.02 -11.07 -0.67
C GLN A 370 -24.55 -9.63 -0.73
N GLU A 371 -24.09 -8.77 0.14
CA GLU A 371 -24.37 -7.31 0.13
C GLU A 371 -23.58 -6.59 -0.97
#